data_bfdbb3dd4c8e6965ff3dfb394af31251
#
_entry.id   bfdbb3dd4c8e6965ff3dfb394af31251
#
_cell.length_a   1.000
_cell.length_b   1.000
_cell.length_c   1.000
_cell.angle_alpha   90.00
_cell.angle_beta   90.00
_cell.angle_gamma   90.00
#
_symmetry.space_group_name_H-M   'P 1'
#
loop_
_entity.id
_entity.type
_entity.pdbx_description
1 polymer ?
#
loop_
_entity_poly.entity_id
_entity_poly.type
_entity_poly.pdbx_seq_one_letter_code
_entity_poly.pdbx_strand_id
1 'polypeptide(L)'
;MSTLDNDLTTLNFEYLMLARECARSNALEASWRFGMDRQQTEVIANLTVENIRDIASACRAVMTLLPITTPNYFSLTVQTA
;
A
#
# COMPACT_ATOMS: atom_id res chain seq x y z
N MET A 1 -9.92 18.88 -10.67
CA MET A 1 -9.43 17.54 -10.24
C MET A 1 -10.56 16.55 -10.33
N SER A 2 -10.29 15.38 -10.83
CA SER A 2 -11.32 14.38 -11.00
C SER A 2 -11.66 13.70 -9.68
N THR A 3 -12.82 13.10 -9.63
CA THR A 3 -13.23 12.32 -8.48
C THR A 3 -12.25 11.17 -8.22
N LEU A 4 -11.76 10.55 -9.29
CA LEU A 4 -10.80 9.47 -9.18
C LEU A 4 -9.51 9.95 -8.51
N ASP A 5 -9.02 11.13 -8.91
CA ASP A 5 -7.81 11.67 -8.29
C ASP A 5 -8.01 11.93 -6.80
N ASN A 6 -9.17 12.45 -6.43
CA ASN A 6 -9.48 12.68 -5.03
C ASN A 6 -9.56 11.37 -4.25
N ASP A 7 -10.20 10.38 -4.85
CA ASP A 7 -10.34 9.07 -4.20
C ASP A 7 -9.00 8.39 -4.05
N LEU A 8 -8.15 8.48 -5.07
CA LEU A 8 -6.81 7.91 -4.97
C LEU A 8 -5.99 8.58 -3.89
N THR A 9 -6.07 9.91 -3.82
CA THR A 9 -5.33 10.64 -2.80
C THR A 9 -5.75 10.22 -1.41
N THR A 10 -7.06 10.10 -1.19
CA THR A 10 -7.58 9.66 0.09
C THR A 10 -7.13 8.25 0.42
N LEU A 11 -7.25 7.35 -0.54
CA LEU A 11 -6.87 5.96 -0.34
C LEU A 11 -5.38 5.83 -0.06
N ASN A 12 -4.56 6.55 -0.84
CA ASN A 12 -3.12 6.52 -0.65
C ASN A 12 -2.75 7.03 0.74
N PHE A 13 -3.39 8.12 1.16
CA PHE A 13 -3.09 8.69 2.46
C PHE A 13 -3.42 7.70 3.58
N GLU A 14 -4.60 7.11 3.53
CA GLU A 14 -5.01 6.17 4.56
C GLU A 14 -4.12 4.93 4.59
N TYR A 15 -3.76 4.45 3.41
CA TYR A 15 -2.88 3.28 3.32
C TYR A 15 -1.51 3.57 3.92
N LEU A 16 -0.93 4.71 3.55
CA LEU A 16 0.39 5.09 4.05
C LEU A 16 0.39 5.33 5.55
N MET A 17 -0.67 5.95 6.07
CA MET A 17 -0.77 6.16 7.50
C MET A 17 -0.86 4.84 8.25
N LEU A 18 -1.62 3.91 7.72
CA LEU A 18 -1.75 2.60 8.34
C LEU A 18 -0.43 1.84 8.30
N ALA A 19 0.25 1.87 7.14
CA ALA A 19 1.54 1.21 7.00
C ALA A 19 2.56 1.80 7.97
N ARG A 20 2.56 3.13 8.11
CA ARG A 20 3.47 3.82 9.01
C ARG A 20 3.23 3.41 10.46
N GLU A 21 1.96 3.39 10.87
CA GLU A 21 1.65 3.01 12.24
C GLU A 21 2.06 1.57 12.52
N CYS A 22 1.80 0.69 11.57
CA CYS A 22 2.20 -0.70 11.71
C CYS A 22 3.72 -0.82 11.79
N ALA A 23 4.44 -0.09 10.92
CA ALA A 23 5.90 -0.14 10.89
C ALA A 23 6.50 0.34 12.22
N ARG A 24 5.86 1.32 12.83
CA ARG A 24 6.35 1.85 14.11
C ARG A 24 6.09 0.91 15.28
N SER A 25 4.99 0.18 15.24
CA SER A 25 4.64 -0.71 16.34
C SER A 25 5.24 -2.09 16.17
N ASN A 26 5.36 -2.58 14.93
CA ASN A 26 5.90 -3.91 14.70
C ASN A 26 6.44 -3.98 13.28
N ALA A 27 7.74 -3.76 13.14
CA ALA A 27 8.37 -3.69 11.82
C ALA A 27 8.27 -5.01 11.07
N LEU A 28 8.36 -6.13 11.78
CA LEU A 28 8.28 -7.43 11.13
C LEU A 28 6.89 -7.67 10.55
N GLU A 29 5.87 -7.34 11.32
CA GLU A 29 4.50 -7.49 10.85
C GLU A 29 4.23 -6.57 9.66
N ALA A 30 4.74 -5.35 9.73
CA ALA A 30 4.57 -4.40 8.64
C ALA A 30 5.20 -4.91 7.36
N SER A 31 6.38 -5.47 7.46
CA SER A 31 7.07 -6.03 6.31
C SER A 31 6.21 -7.11 5.66
N TRP A 32 5.64 -7.97 6.47
CA TRP A 32 4.84 -9.08 5.95
C TRP A 32 3.50 -8.62 5.40
N ARG A 33 2.80 -7.77 6.15
CA ARG A 33 1.44 -7.38 5.77
C ARG A 33 1.40 -6.41 4.61
N PHE A 34 2.41 -5.56 4.49
CA PHE A 34 2.44 -4.55 3.44
C PHE A 34 3.45 -4.86 2.34
N GLY A 35 4.09 -6.03 2.43
CA GLY A 35 5.00 -6.45 1.37
C GLY A 35 6.21 -5.55 1.24
N MET A 36 6.71 -5.02 2.36
CA MET A 36 7.85 -4.11 2.35
C MET A 36 9.10 -4.83 2.79
N ASP A 37 10.23 -4.47 2.17
CA ASP A 37 11.50 -4.97 2.67
C ASP A 37 11.93 -4.13 3.89
N ARG A 38 13.06 -4.49 4.47
CA ARG A 38 13.52 -3.84 5.68
C ARG A 38 13.74 -2.35 5.48
N GLN A 39 14.36 -1.99 4.36
CA GLN A 39 14.66 -0.60 4.08
C GLN A 39 13.39 0.21 3.90
N GLN A 40 12.44 -0.34 3.15
CA GLN A 40 11.15 0.34 2.94
C GLN A 40 10.42 0.53 4.25
N THR A 41 10.46 -0.49 5.10
CA THR A 41 9.79 -0.41 6.41
C THR A 41 10.38 0.71 7.24
N GLU A 42 11.71 0.85 7.22
CA GLU A 42 12.36 1.92 7.96
C GLU A 42 11.98 3.29 7.41
N VAL A 43 11.95 3.42 6.09
CA VAL A 43 11.58 4.68 5.47
C VAL A 43 10.15 5.07 5.84
N ILE A 44 9.23 4.12 5.73
CA ILE A 44 7.82 4.37 6.04
C ILE A 44 7.65 4.77 7.51
N ALA A 45 8.35 4.11 8.42
CA ALA A 45 8.23 4.41 9.84
C ALA A 45 8.68 5.83 10.16
N ASN A 46 9.55 6.40 9.34
CA ASN A 46 10.12 7.72 9.60
C ASN A 46 9.48 8.85 8.79
N LEU A 47 8.47 8.54 7.98
CA LEU A 47 7.80 9.58 7.23
C LEU A 47 6.98 10.48 8.15
N THR A 48 6.98 11.77 7.82
CA THR A 48 6.09 12.72 8.50
C THR A 48 4.73 12.68 7.83
N VAL A 49 3.73 13.24 8.51
CA VAL A 49 2.40 13.32 7.90
C VAL A 49 2.44 14.17 6.63
N GLU A 50 3.27 15.21 6.60
CA GLU A 50 3.41 16.03 5.39
C GLU A 50 4.01 15.24 4.24
N ASN A 51 5.03 14.44 4.53
CA ASN A 51 5.60 13.57 3.50
C ASN A 51 4.55 12.64 2.93
N ILE A 52 3.73 12.09 3.81
CA ILE A 52 2.67 11.17 3.39
C ILE A 52 1.66 11.88 2.52
N ARG A 53 1.27 13.11 2.87
CA ARG A 53 0.34 13.87 2.04
C ARG A 53 0.91 14.12 0.65
N ASP A 54 2.20 14.45 0.58
CA ASP A 54 2.84 14.71 -0.70
C ASP A 54 2.84 13.45 -1.57
N ILE A 55 3.21 12.33 -0.97
CA ILE A 55 3.24 11.06 -1.71
C ILE A 55 1.84 10.67 -2.15
N ALA A 56 0.87 10.84 -1.25
CA ALA A 56 -0.52 10.45 -1.54
C ALA A 56 -1.09 11.23 -2.71
N SER A 57 -0.61 12.45 -2.93
CA SER A 57 -1.14 13.33 -3.97
C SER A 57 -0.56 13.07 -5.35
N ALA A 58 0.20 12.00 -5.51
CA ALA A 58 0.89 11.74 -6.77
C ALA A 58 -0.02 11.22 -7.88
N CYS A 59 -1.30 11.06 -7.61
CA CYS A 59 -2.30 10.60 -8.59
C CYS A 59 -2.02 9.19 -9.11
N ARG A 60 -1.32 8.41 -8.31
CA ARG A 60 -1.04 7.00 -8.62
C ARG A 60 -1.24 6.21 -7.34
N ALA A 61 -1.71 4.99 -7.48
CA ALA A 61 -1.88 4.13 -6.32
C ALA A 61 -0.51 3.74 -5.77
N VAL A 62 -0.33 3.93 -4.45
CA VAL A 62 0.93 3.58 -3.81
C VAL A 62 0.95 2.11 -3.39
N MET A 63 -0.23 1.50 -3.27
CA MET A 63 -0.30 0.09 -2.89
C MET A 63 -0.26 -0.78 -4.13
N THR A 64 0.23 -2.00 -3.96
CA THR A 64 0.25 -2.98 -5.02
C THR A 64 -0.74 -4.08 -4.68
N LEU A 65 -1.56 -4.46 -5.65
CA LEU A 65 -2.49 -5.55 -5.43
C LEU A 65 -1.73 -6.86 -5.30
N LEU A 66 -2.11 -7.63 -4.31
CA LEU A 66 -1.59 -8.97 -4.18
C LEU A 66 -2.20 -9.84 -5.27
N PRO A 67 -1.46 -10.82 -5.76
CA PRO A 67 -2.05 -11.75 -6.70
C PRO A 67 -3.24 -12.42 -6.04
N ILE A 68 -4.36 -12.36 -6.71
CA ILE A 68 -5.56 -13.01 -6.20
C ILE A 68 -5.57 -14.43 -6.74
N THR A 69 -5.22 -15.37 -5.90
CA THR A 69 -5.09 -16.74 -6.32
C THR A 69 -6.13 -17.57 -5.65
N THR A 70 -7.27 -17.71 -6.25
CA THR A 70 -8.23 -18.66 -5.78
C THR A 70 -8.32 -19.75 -6.83
N PRO A 71 -8.29 -21.00 -6.41
CA PRO A 71 -8.22 -22.08 -7.37
C PRO A 71 -9.30 -22.03 -8.42
N ASN A 72 -10.50 -21.64 -8.03
CA ASN A 72 -11.60 -21.65 -8.97
C ASN A 72 -11.57 -20.47 -9.91
N TYR A 73 -11.26 -19.29 -9.38
CA TYR A 73 -11.31 -18.10 -10.20
C TYR A 73 -10.14 -18.01 -11.14
N PHE A 74 -8.99 -18.43 -10.70
CA PHE A 74 -7.83 -18.28 -11.51
C PHE A 74 -7.70 -19.32 -12.56
N SER A 75 -8.39 -20.39 -12.40
CA SER A 75 -8.46 -21.31 -13.52
C SER A 75 -9.21 -20.66 -14.67
N LEU A 76 -9.99 -19.64 -14.38
CA LEU A 76 -10.69 -18.91 -15.41
C LEU A 76 -9.83 -17.86 -16.04
N THR A 77 -9.04 -17.23 -15.23
CA THR A 77 -8.33 -16.07 -15.72
C THR A 77 -6.98 -16.39 -16.18
N VAL A 78 -6.52 -17.44 -15.68
CA VAL A 78 -5.19 -17.73 -15.92
C VAL A 78 -5.09 -19.08 -16.50
N GLN A 79 -5.56 -19.29 -15.89
CA GLN A 79 -5.50 -20.19 -15.76
C GLN A 79 -4.83 -20.46 -15.51
N THR A 80 -4.77 -20.50 -15.20
CA THR A 80 -4.42 -20.66 -14.80
C THR A 80 -4.21 -20.96 -14.22
N ALA A 81 -4.22 -21.15 -14.19
CA ALA A 81 -4.24 -21.55 -13.70
C ALA A 81 -4.38 -21.88 -13.55
#